data_27b83eb57e8783345dcfd3919034f00d
#
_entry.id   27b83eb57e8783345dcfd3919034f00d
#
_cell.length_a   1.000
_cell.length_b   1.000
_cell.length_c   1.000
_cell.angle_alpha   90.00
_cell.angle_beta   90.00
_cell.angle_gamma   90.00
#
_symmetry.space_group_name_H-M   'P 1'
#
loop_
_entity.id
_entity.type
_entity.pdbx_description
1 polymer ?
#
loop_
_entity_poly.entity_id
_entity_poly.type
_entity_poly.pdbx_seq_one_letter_code
_entity_poly.pdbx_strand_id
1 'polypeptide(L)'
;MSKTTRRISTLFAAIALAGAASYSLAAEPIKIALAGPVTGPVAQYGDMQSIGALMAIEQINKAGGVNGSMLEAVTYDDACDPKQAVAVANKIVNDGIRFVVGHLCSGSSQPAADIYNEEGILMITAASTTPELTQKGHTLIFRTIGLDSMQGPTAGNYVVNQLKPKRAAVLHDKQQYGEGIATAVKAALDEANIPVALFEGVTAGDKDFSALIAKMKMEDVDFVYFGGYHPEMGMLLRQSAESNFDARFMGPEGVGNSDISAIAGEASEGMLVTLPKAFDADPKNAHLVEAFKEKKQDPRGAFVFPAYAAVQVMADAMTMSNSQDPEVIAETLRNNSFDTPTGVLEFDEKGDLKNFSFIVYEWHADGSKTALTE
;
A
#
# COMPACT_ATOMS: atom_id res chain seq x y z
N MET A 1 -87.68 23.48 -53.01
CA MET A 1 -87.45 22.19 -52.35
C MET A 1 -85.92 22.02 -52.26
N SER A 2 -85.40 22.38 -51.12
CA SER A 2 -83.95 22.41 -50.82
C SER A 2 -83.53 21.16 -50.04
N LYS A 3 -82.55 20.43 -50.48
CA LYS A 3 -81.93 19.33 -49.76
C LYS A 3 -80.61 19.82 -49.14
N THR A 4 -80.65 19.99 -47.82
CA THR A 4 -79.48 20.37 -46.99
C THR A 4 -78.63 19.14 -46.74
N THR A 5 -77.39 19.14 -47.23
CA THR A 5 -76.41 18.11 -46.99
C THR A 5 -75.50 18.54 -45.82
N ARG A 6 -75.57 17.78 -44.73
CA ARG A 6 -74.81 17.98 -43.50
C ARG A 6 -73.42 17.27 -43.69
N ARG A 7 -72.33 18.04 -43.76
CA ARG A 7 -70.98 17.54 -43.71
C ARG A 7 -70.51 17.36 -42.26
N ILE A 8 -70.22 16.14 -41.90
CA ILE A 8 -69.59 15.79 -40.64
C ILE A 8 -68.08 15.90 -40.82
N SER A 9 -67.48 16.87 -40.16
CA SER A 9 -66.03 17.02 -40.09
C SER A 9 -65.48 16.17 -38.94
N THR A 10 -64.75 15.12 -39.24
CA THR A 10 -64.02 14.29 -38.28
C THR A 10 -62.68 14.97 -37.96
N LEU A 11 -62.56 15.47 -36.72
CA LEU A 11 -61.29 16.04 -36.21
C LEU A 11 -60.43 14.85 -35.75
N PHE A 12 -59.33 14.58 -36.47
CA PHE A 12 -58.26 13.69 -36.03
C PHE A 12 -57.36 14.48 -35.07
N ALA A 13 -57.46 14.16 -33.76
CA ALA A 13 -56.49 14.61 -32.77
C ALA A 13 -55.24 13.71 -32.84
N ALA A 14 -54.18 14.19 -33.47
CA ALA A 14 -52.88 13.54 -33.44
C ALA A 14 -52.23 13.86 -32.08
N ILE A 15 -52.22 12.89 -31.16
CA ILE A 15 -51.47 12.94 -29.92
C ILE A 15 -50.02 12.66 -30.31
N ALA A 16 -49.21 13.75 -30.39
CA ALA A 16 -47.75 13.65 -30.50
C ALA A 16 -47.22 13.18 -29.10
N LEU A 17 -46.91 11.89 -28.96
CA LEU A 17 -46.08 11.37 -27.86
C LEU A 17 -44.67 11.92 -28.10
N ALA A 18 -44.36 13.08 -27.50
CA ALA A 18 -43.00 13.55 -27.37
C ALA A 18 -42.32 12.63 -26.34
N GLY A 19 -41.64 11.60 -26.82
CA GLY A 19 -40.71 10.83 -26.02
C GLY A 19 -39.60 11.77 -25.54
N ALA A 20 -39.73 12.23 -24.28
CA ALA A 20 -38.62 12.86 -23.59
C ALA A 20 -37.53 11.78 -23.43
N ALA A 21 -36.59 11.72 -24.38
CA ALA A 21 -35.34 11.06 -24.19
C ALA A 21 -34.66 11.83 -23.05
N SER A 22 -34.76 11.29 -21.82
CA SER A 22 -33.96 11.73 -20.70
C SER A 22 -32.51 11.43 -21.09
N TYR A 23 -31.83 12.44 -21.61
CA TYR A 23 -30.37 12.41 -21.65
C TYR A 23 -29.93 12.35 -20.19
N SER A 24 -29.67 11.13 -19.71
CA SER A 24 -28.91 10.96 -18.48
C SER A 24 -27.54 11.59 -18.78
N LEU A 25 -27.34 12.84 -18.34
CA LEU A 25 -25.98 13.37 -18.27
C LEU A 25 -25.23 12.37 -17.40
N ALA A 26 -24.28 11.67 -18.01
CA ALA A 26 -23.39 10.81 -17.23
C ALA A 26 -22.82 11.69 -16.12
N ALA A 27 -22.96 11.22 -14.88
CA ALA A 27 -22.39 11.94 -13.72
C ALA A 27 -20.88 12.10 -13.99
N GLU A 28 -20.32 13.25 -13.60
CA GLU A 28 -18.87 13.46 -13.73
C GLU A 28 -18.12 12.35 -12.98
N PRO A 29 -17.00 11.86 -13.55
CA PRO A 29 -16.24 10.81 -12.92
C PRO A 29 -15.62 11.31 -11.60
N ILE A 30 -15.59 10.43 -10.61
CA ILE A 30 -14.89 10.68 -9.35
C ILE A 30 -13.41 10.40 -9.58
N LYS A 31 -12.57 11.42 -9.50
CA LYS A 31 -11.13 11.29 -9.67
C LYS A 31 -10.47 10.80 -8.40
N ILE A 32 -9.61 9.79 -8.54
CA ILE A 32 -8.76 9.26 -7.48
C ILE A 32 -7.30 9.44 -7.91
N ALA A 33 -6.53 10.18 -7.14
CA ALA A 33 -5.09 10.26 -7.34
C ALA A 33 -4.43 8.98 -6.85
N LEU A 34 -3.62 8.35 -7.71
CA LEU A 34 -2.71 7.27 -7.35
C LEU A 34 -1.32 7.89 -7.19
N ALA A 35 -0.91 8.16 -5.93
CA ALA A 35 0.33 8.83 -5.61
C ALA A 35 1.36 7.85 -5.04
N GLY A 36 2.56 7.82 -5.62
CA GLY A 36 3.63 6.91 -5.19
C GLY A 36 4.79 6.89 -6.17
N PRO A 37 5.79 6.03 -5.96
CA PRO A 37 6.96 5.96 -6.82
C PRO A 37 6.62 5.28 -8.14
N VAL A 38 6.41 6.06 -9.19
CA VAL A 38 6.31 5.55 -10.59
C VAL A 38 7.70 5.38 -11.18
N THR A 39 8.65 6.18 -10.72
CA THR A 39 10.06 6.11 -11.10
C THR A 39 10.96 5.94 -9.88
N GLY A 40 12.25 5.69 -10.09
CA GLY A 40 13.25 5.56 -9.03
C GLY A 40 13.50 4.12 -8.57
N PRO A 41 14.34 3.95 -7.53
CA PRO A 41 14.84 2.62 -7.11
C PRO A 41 13.76 1.66 -6.60
N VAL A 42 12.62 2.19 -6.16
CA VAL A 42 11.51 1.44 -5.58
C VAL A 42 10.22 1.53 -6.41
N ALA A 43 10.32 1.89 -7.69
CA ALA A 43 9.18 2.01 -8.62
C ALA A 43 8.32 0.74 -8.68
N GLN A 44 8.91 -0.43 -8.49
CA GLN A 44 8.21 -1.71 -8.46
C GLN A 44 7.09 -1.75 -7.40
N TYR A 45 7.27 -1.07 -6.26
CA TYR A 45 6.21 -0.97 -5.26
C TYR A 45 5.07 -0.05 -5.72
N GLY A 46 5.39 1.01 -6.46
CA GLY A 46 4.38 1.86 -7.13
C GLY A 46 3.57 1.07 -8.16
N ASP A 47 4.21 0.17 -8.90
CA ASP A 47 3.51 -0.74 -9.81
C ASP A 47 2.56 -1.67 -9.06
N MET A 48 2.97 -2.26 -7.92
CA MET A 48 2.10 -3.07 -7.08
C MET A 48 0.87 -2.29 -6.61
N GLN A 49 1.06 -1.05 -6.12
CA GLN A 49 -0.05 -0.17 -5.74
C GLN A 49 -0.97 0.12 -6.93
N SER A 50 -0.40 0.45 -8.07
CA SER A 50 -1.14 0.83 -9.27
C SER A 50 -1.98 -0.32 -9.80
N ILE A 51 -1.44 -1.53 -9.93
CA ILE A 51 -2.21 -2.67 -10.46
C ILE A 51 -3.37 -3.05 -9.54
N GLY A 52 -3.17 -2.98 -8.22
CA GLY A 52 -4.22 -3.24 -7.24
C GLY A 52 -5.34 -2.19 -7.31
N ALA A 53 -4.97 -0.91 -7.24
CA ALA A 53 -5.93 0.19 -7.29
C ALA A 53 -6.71 0.23 -8.62
N LEU A 54 -6.02 0.06 -9.76
CA LEU A 54 -6.66 0.05 -11.08
C LEU A 54 -7.59 -1.16 -11.26
N MET A 55 -7.26 -2.32 -10.70
CA MET A 55 -8.15 -3.48 -10.71
C MET A 55 -9.45 -3.18 -9.94
N ALA A 56 -9.35 -2.57 -8.76
CA ALA A 56 -10.52 -2.19 -7.97
C ALA A 56 -11.41 -1.18 -8.72
N ILE A 57 -10.80 -0.12 -9.27
CA ILE A 57 -11.50 0.88 -10.09
C ILE A 57 -12.26 0.21 -11.25
N GLU A 58 -11.61 -0.70 -11.95
CA GLU A 58 -12.23 -1.41 -13.08
C GLU A 58 -13.42 -2.26 -12.63
N GLN A 59 -13.27 -3.03 -11.53
CA GLN A 59 -14.37 -3.87 -11.02
C GLN A 59 -15.56 -3.02 -10.55
N ILE A 60 -15.30 -1.93 -9.83
CA ILE A 60 -16.33 -0.99 -9.38
C ILE A 60 -17.03 -0.35 -10.59
N ASN A 61 -16.29 0.08 -11.59
CA ASN A 61 -16.85 0.68 -12.80
C ASN A 61 -17.68 -0.34 -13.61
N LYS A 62 -17.26 -1.59 -13.70
CA LYS A 62 -18.04 -2.68 -14.32
C LYS A 62 -19.36 -2.94 -13.58
N ALA A 63 -19.38 -2.71 -12.27
CA ALA A 63 -20.59 -2.84 -11.45
C ALA A 63 -21.51 -1.61 -11.53
N GLY A 64 -21.15 -0.55 -12.28
CA GLY A 64 -21.96 0.65 -12.45
C GLY A 64 -21.41 1.88 -11.72
N GLY A 65 -20.21 1.82 -11.19
CA GLY A 65 -19.56 2.92 -10.48
C GLY A 65 -20.10 3.14 -9.07
N VAL A 66 -19.76 4.26 -8.47
CA VAL A 66 -20.21 4.72 -7.15
C VAL A 66 -21.43 5.63 -7.34
N ASN A 67 -22.60 5.18 -6.92
CA ASN A 67 -23.86 5.91 -7.08
C ASN A 67 -24.10 6.43 -8.54
N GLY A 68 -23.64 5.63 -9.53
CA GLY A 68 -23.76 5.96 -10.96
C GLY A 68 -22.61 6.82 -11.51
N SER A 69 -21.67 7.28 -10.71
CA SER A 69 -20.43 7.95 -11.15
C SER A 69 -19.30 6.94 -11.34
N MET A 70 -18.62 7.00 -12.47
CA MET A 70 -17.43 6.17 -12.71
C MET A 70 -16.24 6.71 -11.92
N LEU A 71 -15.33 5.83 -11.52
CA LEU A 71 -14.04 6.20 -10.93
C LEU A 71 -13.01 6.42 -12.05
N GLU A 72 -12.19 7.45 -11.90
CA GLU A 72 -11.08 7.77 -12.82
C GLU A 72 -9.78 7.89 -12.04
N ALA A 73 -8.77 7.09 -12.41
CA ALA A 73 -7.45 7.16 -11.81
C ALA A 73 -6.59 8.24 -12.47
N VAL A 74 -5.89 9.03 -11.66
CA VAL A 74 -4.86 9.98 -12.12
C VAL A 74 -3.56 9.68 -11.38
N THR A 75 -2.51 9.30 -12.11
CA THR A 75 -1.23 8.87 -11.51
C THR A 75 -0.31 10.06 -11.27
N TYR A 76 0.34 10.05 -10.10
CA TYR A 76 1.33 11.06 -9.69
C TYR A 76 2.58 10.36 -9.15
N ASP A 77 3.74 10.80 -9.65
CA ASP A 77 5.05 10.25 -9.30
C ASP A 77 5.74 11.10 -8.22
N ASP A 78 5.98 10.51 -7.06
CA ASP A 78 6.76 11.11 -5.98
C ASP A 78 8.18 10.54 -5.87
N ALA A 79 8.51 9.53 -6.68
CA ALA A 79 9.79 8.81 -6.69
C ALA A 79 10.27 8.35 -5.29
N CYS A 80 9.35 8.20 -4.31
CA CYS A 80 9.68 7.94 -2.90
C CYS A 80 10.53 9.06 -2.25
N ASP A 81 10.48 10.28 -2.80
CA ASP A 81 11.21 11.45 -2.31
C ASP A 81 10.26 12.40 -1.57
N PRO A 82 10.53 12.76 -0.30
CA PRO A 82 9.65 13.61 0.50
C PRO A 82 9.41 15.01 -0.11
N LYS A 83 10.39 15.57 -0.83
CA LYS A 83 10.24 16.89 -1.46
C LYS A 83 9.36 16.82 -2.70
N GLN A 84 9.51 15.74 -3.49
CA GLN A 84 8.63 15.49 -4.62
C GLN A 84 7.20 15.20 -4.13
N ALA A 85 7.04 14.46 -3.04
CA ALA A 85 5.72 14.20 -2.45
C ALA A 85 4.97 15.48 -2.07
N VAL A 86 5.67 16.48 -1.50
CA VAL A 86 5.09 17.81 -1.26
C VAL A 86 4.64 18.50 -2.55
N ALA A 87 5.45 18.44 -3.60
CA ALA A 87 5.10 19.02 -4.89
C ALA A 87 3.90 18.30 -5.53
N VAL A 88 3.86 16.96 -5.43
CA VAL A 88 2.75 16.12 -5.87
C VAL A 88 1.47 16.44 -5.10
N ALA A 89 1.54 16.56 -3.77
CA ALA A 89 0.38 16.89 -2.95
C ALA A 89 -0.22 18.24 -3.36
N ASN A 90 0.59 19.28 -3.51
CA ASN A 90 0.13 20.59 -4.00
C ASN A 90 -0.45 20.51 -5.41
N LYS A 91 0.11 19.66 -6.28
CA LYS A 91 -0.45 19.45 -7.62
C LYS A 91 -1.83 18.79 -7.56
N ILE A 92 -2.03 17.78 -6.73
CA ILE A 92 -3.32 17.10 -6.52
C ILE A 92 -4.38 18.11 -6.02
N VAL A 93 -4.01 18.97 -5.06
CA VAL A 93 -4.86 20.09 -4.58
C VAL A 93 -5.26 21.00 -5.75
N ASN A 94 -4.29 21.44 -6.55
CA ASN A 94 -4.54 22.33 -7.69
C ASN A 94 -5.37 21.67 -8.81
N ASP A 95 -5.27 20.35 -8.98
CA ASP A 95 -6.06 19.58 -9.95
C ASP A 95 -7.50 19.32 -9.44
N GLY A 96 -7.82 19.76 -8.21
CA GLY A 96 -9.14 19.64 -7.59
C GLY A 96 -9.54 18.23 -7.20
N ILE A 97 -8.55 17.31 -7.02
CA ILE A 97 -8.80 15.92 -6.64
C ILE A 97 -8.89 15.84 -5.12
N ARG A 98 -9.96 15.21 -4.61
CA ARG A 98 -10.25 15.12 -3.17
C ARG A 98 -10.00 13.75 -2.57
N PHE A 99 -9.55 12.77 -3.36
CA PHE A 99 -9.35 11.38 -2.98
C PHE A 99 -8.00 10.88 -3.44
N VAL A 100 -7.21 10.35 -2.51
CA VAL A 100 -5.84 9.87 -2.77
C VAL A 100 -5.68 8.44 -2.27
N VAL A 101 -5.21 7.55 -3.12
CA VAL A 101 -4.63 6.26 -2.75
C VAL A 101 -3.12 6.42 -2.83
N GLY A 102 -2.45 6.35 -1.71
CA GLY A 102 -1.03 6.66 -1.57
C GLY A 102 -0.81 7.58 -0.35
N HIS A 103 0.37 8.23 -0.18
CA HIS A 103 1.58 7.86 -0.87
C HIS A 103 2.06 6.48 -0.38
N LEU A 104 3.05 5.90 -1.05
CA LEU A 104 3.51 4.58 -0.69
C LEU A 104 4.58 4.62 0.41
N CYS A 105 5.65 5.39 0.22
CA CYS A 105 6.75 5.48 1.16
C CYS A 105 6.38 6.35 2.37
N SER A 106 6.68 5.92 3.60
CA SER A 106 6.35 6.65 4.83
C SER A 106 6.90 8.09 4.84
N GLY A 107 8.14 8.27 4.36
CA GLY A 107 8.78 9.59 4.23
C GLY A 107 8.07 10.53 3.23
N SER A 108 7.39 9.98 2.22
CA SER A 108 6.57 10.73 1.26
C SER A 108 5.18 11.00 1.82
N SER A 109 4.56 10.02 2.46
CA SER A 109 3.21 10.13 3.02
C SER A 109 3.12 11.18 4.11
N GLN A 110 4.13 11.28 4.96
CA GLN A 110 4.12 12.16 6.13
C GLN A 110 3.89 13.64 5.76
N PRO A 111 4.73 14.28 4.92
CA PRO A 111 4.53 15.68 4.55
C PRO A 111 3.33 15.89 3.61
N ALA A 112 2.96 14.89 2.81
CA ALA A 112 1.78 14.98 1.95
C ALA A 112 0.49 14.95 2.76
N ALA A 113 0.43 14.12 3.81
CA ALA A 113 -0.74 14.01 4.70
C ALA A 113 -1.07 15.32 5.42
N ASP A 114 -0.04 16.09 5.82
CA ASP A 114 -0.24 17.41 6.43
C ASP A 114 -1.02 18.33 5.45
N ILE A 115 -0.60 18.38 4.18
CA ILE A 115 -1.25 19.17 3.13
C ILE A 115 -2.66 18.66 2.86
N TYR A 116 -2.85 17.35 2.71
CA TYR A 116 -4.16 16.77 2.41
C TYR A 116 -5.17 17.02 3.52
N ASN A 117 -4.74 16.88 4.78
CA ASN A 117 -5.63 17.14 5.91
C ASN A 117 -6.03 18.61 6.01
N GLU A 118 -5.13 19.57 5.70
CA GLU A 118 -5.42 21.00 5.67
C GLU A 118 -6.39 21.37 4.53
N GLU A 119 -6.27 20.70 3.37
CA GLU A 119 -7.06 20.99 2.17
C GLU A 119 -8.34 20.13 2.05
N GLY A 120 -8.68 19.35 3.08
CA GLY A 120 -9.89 18.54 3.10
C GLY A 120 -9.88 17.39 2.08
N ILE A 121 -8.72 16.75 1.87
CA ILE A 121 -8.51 15.63 0.95
C ILE A 121 -8.39 14.34 1.74
N LEU A 122 -9.19 13.33 1.41
CA LEU A 122 -9.12 12.01 2.00
C LEU A 122 -7.96 11.22 1.38
N MET A 123 -7.06 10.74 2.21
CA MET A 123 -5.93 9.89 1.82
C MET A 123 -6.04 8.52 2.47
N ILE A 124 -5.90 7.46 1.68
CA ILE A 124 -5.75 6.08 2.16
C ILE A 124 -4.45 5.50 1.62
N THR A 125 -3.48 5.26 2.50
CA THR A 125 -2.24 4.59 2.10
C THR A 125 -2.36 3.07 2.21
N ALA A 126 -1.83 2.36 1.21
CA ALA A 126 -1.79 0.91 1.17
C ALA A 126 -0.44 0.32 1.66
N ALA A 127 0.51 1.18 2.03
CA ALA A 127 1.89 0.75 2.26
C ALA A 127 2.63 1.48 3.38
N SER A 128 2.31 2.74 3.68
CA SER A 128 3.01 3.49 4.73
C SER A 128 2.66 2.96 6.12
N THR A 129 3.66 2.44 6.82
CA THR A 129 3.54 1.72 8.10
C THR A 129 3.95 2.54 9.32
N THR A 130 4.60 3.70 9.11
CA THR A 130 5.05 4.57 10.22
C THR A 130 3.89 5.02 11.11
N PRO A 131 3.97 4.83 12.44
CA PRO A 131 2.91 5.25 13.35
C PRO A 131 2.65 6.76 13.34
N GLU A 132 3.68 7.58 13.13
CA GLU A 132 3.59 9.04 13.18
C GLU A 132 2.62 9.62 12.14
N LEU A 133 2.36 8.91 11.05
CA LEU A 133 1.46 9.36 9.99
C LEU A 133 0.04 9.67 10.52
N THR A 134 -0.46 8.86 11.45
CA THR A 134 -1.81 8.96 12.01
C THR A 134 -1.85 9.49 13.45
N GLN A 135 -0.68 9.76 14.06
CA GLN A 135 -0.60 10.27 15.44
C GLN A 135 -0.69 11.80 15.55
N LYS A 136 -0.71 12.52 14.43
CA LYS A 136 -0.81 13.99 14.41
C LYS A 136 -2.23 14.52 14.64
N GLY A 137 -3.23 13.66 14.76
CA GLY A 137 -4.64 14.05 14.91
C GLY A 137 -5.32 14.40 13.58
N HIS A 138 -4.80 13.93 12.46
CA HIS A 138 -5.44 14.06 11.16
C HIS A 138 -6.75 13.26 11.10
N THR A 139 -7.80 13.86 10.56
CA THR A 139 -9.12 13.23 10.44
C THR A 139 -9.37 12.54 9.11
N LEU A 140 -8.56 12.85 8.08
CA LEU A 140 -8.75 12.40 6.69
C LEU A 140 -7.69 11.41 6.22
N ILE A 141 -6.85 10.90 7.13
CA ILE A 141 -5.74 10.00 6.79
C ILE A 141 -6.02 8.60 7.33
N PHE A 142 -5.97 7.62 6.44
CA PHE A 142 -6.24 6.20 6.71
C PHE A 142 -5.17 5.30 6.12
N ARG A 143 -5.15 4.03 6.55
CA ARG A 143 -4.30 3.00 5.94
C ARG A 143 -4.98 1.64 5.84
N THR A 144 -4.66 0.89 4.80
CA THR A 144 -5.09 -0.51 4.61
C THR A 144 -3.94 -1.50 4.82
N ILE A 145 -2.95 -1.10 5.61
CA ILE A 145 -1.77 -1.88 6.02
C ILE A 145 -1.57 -1.74 7.53
N GLY A 146 -0.84 -2.66 8.15
CA GLY A 146 -0.47 -2.57 9.56
C GLY A 146 0.60 -1.53 9.86
N LEU A 147 0.93 -1.39 11.13
CA LEU A 147 1.91 -0.44 11.65
C LEU A 147 3.28 -1.08 11.89
N ASP A 148 4.36 -0.29 11.81
CA ASP A 148 5.70 -0.69 12.27
C ASP A 148 5.69 -1.15 13.73
N SER A 149 4.83 -0.56 14.56
CA SER A 149 4.63 -0.96 15.96
C SER A 149 3.99 -2.36 16.13
N MET A 150 3.42 -2.94 15.07
CA MET A 150 2.98 -4.33 15.01
C MET A 150 4.05 -5.23 14.37
N GLN A 151 4.67 -4.74 13.31
CA GLN A 151 5.66 -5.49 12.52
C GLN A 151 6.98 -5.68 13.26
N GLY A 152 7.50 -4.63 13.92
CA GLY A 152 8.74 -4.70 14.69
C GLY A 152 8.71 -5.77 15.78
N PRO A 153 7.69 -5.82 16.66
CA PRO A 153 7.51 -6.91 17.61
C PRO A 153 7.33 -8.28 16.96
N THR A 154 6.66 -8.39 15.80
CA THR A 154 6.53 -9.66 15.07
C THR A 154 7.90 -10.19 14.66
N ALA A 155 8.73 -9.34 14.04
CA ALA A 155 10.11 -9.68 13.68
C ALA A 155 10.95 -9.99 14.92
N GLY A 156 10.94 -9.11 15.93
CA GLY A 156 11.71 -9.26 17.14
C GLY A 156 11.37 -10.55 17.90
N ASN A 157 10.09 -10.86 18.08
CA ASN A 157 9.63 -12.08 18.74
C ASN A 157 10.09 -13.34 18.00
N TYR A 158 10.06 -13.31 16.65
CA TYR A 158 10.58 -14.44 15.87
C TYR A 158 12.09 -14.61 16.09
N VAL A 159 12.86 -13.53 16.03
CA VAL A 159 14.31 -13.56 16.29
C VAL A 159 14.63 -14.09 17.68
N VAL A 160 13.95 -13.59 18.71
CA VAL A 160 14.16 -13.99 20.11
C VAL A 160 13.79 -15.43 20.36
N ASN A 161 12.67 -15.90 19.83
CA ASN A 161 12.14 -17.22 20.17
C ASN A 161 12.67 -18.34 19.26
N GLN A 162 12.93 -18.04 17.98
CA GLN A 162 13.30 -19.04 16.98
C GLN A 162 14.79 -18.98 16.64
N LEU A 163 15.34 -17.81 16.30
CA LEU A 163 16.72 -17.69 15.86
C LEU A 163 17.73 -17.67 17.02
N LYS A 164 17.42 -16.96 18.09
CA LYS A 164 18.26 -16.84 19.31
C LYS A 164 19.70 -16.46 18.99
N PRO A 165 19.94 -15.36 18.25
CA PRO A 165 21.29 -14.97 17.88
C PRO A 165 22.15 -14.64 19.09
N LYS A 166 23.45 -14.82 18.99
CA LYS A 166 24.40 -14.44 20.04
C LYS A 166 24.69 -12.95 20.01
N ARG A 167 24.77 -12.36 18.81
CA ARG A 167 25.06 -10.94 18.56
C ARG A 167 24.35 -10.46 17.30
N ALA A 168 23.57 -9.43 17.46
CA ALA A 168 22.82 -8.83 16.37
C ALA A 168 23.47 -7.54 15.86
N ALA A 169 23.33 -7.26 14.56
CA ALA A 169 23.40 -5.91 14.00
C ALA A 169 22.00 -5.48 13.56
N VAL A 170 21.62 -4.27 13.87
CA VAL A 170 20.39 -3.64 13.39
C VAL A 170 20.80 -2.44 12.55
N LEU A 171 20.48 -2.50 11.27
CA LEU A 171 20.87 -1.50 10.27
C LEU A 171 19.62 -0.81 9.73
N HIS A 172 19.78 0.42 9.18
CA HIS A 172 18.69 1.13 8.51
C HIS A 172 19.22 2.05 7.40
N ASP A 173 18.35 2.45 6.48
CA ASP A 173 18.68 3.30 5.32
C ASP A 173 18.63 4.81 5.61
N LYS A 174 18.49 5.22 6.87
CA LYS A 174 18.30 6.61 7.35
C LYS A 174 17.05 7.30 6.81
N GLN A 175 16.13 6.55 6.16
CA GLN A 175 14.83 7.06 5.81
C GLN A 175 13.85 6.84 6.97
N GLN A 176 12.77 7.61 7.02
CA GLN A 176 11.78 7.53 8.09
C GLN A 176 11.24 6.11 8.32
N TYR A 177 10.91 5.40 7.24
CA TYR A 177 10.45 4.01 7.32
C TYR A 177 11.51 3.09 7.87
N GLY A 178 12.70 3.05 7.22
CA GLY A 178 13.75 2.10 7.59
C GLY A 178 14.28 2.30 9.00
N GLU A 179 14.49 3.56 9.43
CA GLU A 179 14.92 3.87 10.79
C GLU A 179 13.82 3.56 11.83
N GLY A 180 12.55 3.84 11.50
CA GLY A 180 11.42 3.56 12.37
C GLY A 180 11.27 2.06 12.68
N ILE A 181 11.21 1.22 11.63
CA ILE A 181 11.07 -0.23 11.81
C ILE A 181 12.32 -0.87 12.44
N ALA A 182 13.53 -0.42 12.09
CA ALA A 182 14.76 -0.89 12.71
C ALA A 182 14.79 -0.57 14.22
N THR A 183 14.32 0.62 14.60
CA THR A 183 14.20 1.02 16.01
C THR A 183 13.21 0.14 16.76
N ALA A 184 12.06 -0.20 16.15
CA ALA A 184 11.07 -1.08 16.76
C ALA A 184 11.61 -2.50 16.96
N VAL A 185 12.36 -3.05 16.00
CA VAL A 185 13.00 -4.37 16.14
C VAL A 185 14.10 -4.32 17.20
N LYS A 186 14.95 -3.28 17.19
CA LYS A 186 15.99 -3.11 18.22
C LYS A 186 15.39 -3.10 19.62
N ALA A 187 14.29 -2.38 19.83
CA ALA A 187 13.61 -2.34 21.12
C ALA A 187 13.19 -3.74 21.60
N ALA A 188 12.66 -4.59 20.71
CA ALA A 188 12.28 -5.96 21.03
C ALA A 188 13.50 -6.84 21.37
N LEU A 189 14.64 -6.65 20.70
CA LEU A 189 15.89 -7.35 20.99
C LEU A 189 16.48 -6.91 22.34
N ASP A 190 16.46 -5.60 22.63
CA ASP A 190 16.93 -5.04 23.90
C ASP A 190 16.09 -5.57 25.09
N GLU A 191 14.75 -5.62 24.95
CA GLU A 191 13.85 -6.16 25.97
C GLU A 191 14.15 -7.64 26.26
N ALA A 192 14.50 -8.38 25.23
CA ALA A 192 14.90 -9.79 25.36
C ALA A 192 16.36 -9.99 25.79
N ASN A 193 17.14 -8.93 26.02
CA ASN A 193 18.56 -8.94 26.34
C ASN A 193 19.42 -9.63 25.26
N ILE A 194 19.04 -9.55 23.98
CA ILE A 194 19.87 -9.96 22.85
C ILE A 194 20.91 -8.84 22.60
N PRO A 195 22.23 -9.13 22.63
CA PRO A 195 23.24 -8.10 22.41
C PRO A 195 23.15 -7.52 20.98
N VAL A 196 22.86 -6.23 20.89
CA VAL A 196 22.92 -5.48 19.63
C VAL A 196 24.29 -4.81 19.54
N ALA A 197 25.22 -5.42 18.80
CA ALA A 197 26.59 -4.94 18.66
C ALA A 197 26.67 -3.66 17.83
N LEU A 198 25.78 -3.53 16.82
CA LEU A 198 25.74 -2.39 15.93
C LEU A 198 24.29 -1.91 15.75
N PHE A 199 24.08 -0.59 15.88
CA PHE A 199 22.88 0.09 15.40
C PHE A 199 23.36 1.24 14.50
N GLU A 200 23.31 1.02 13.18
CA GLU A 200 23.93 1.96 12.23
C GLU A 200 23.05 2.21 11.00
N GLY A 201 23.08 3.46 10.53
CA GLY A 201 22.42 3.87 9.31
C GLY A 201 23.39 3.93 8.13
N VAL A 202 23.01 3.26 7.02
CA VAL A 202 23.61 3.46 5.69
C VAL A 202 22.85 4.55 4.95
N THR A 203 23.41 5.09 3.89
CA THR A 203 22.70 6.08 3.09
C THR A 203 21.92 5.37 1.98
N ALA A 204 20.63 5.69 1.82
CA ALA A 204 19.84 5.15 0.71
C ALA A 204 20.55 5.45 -0.63
N GLY A 205 20.69 4.41 -1.47
CA GLY A 205 21.46 4.45 -2.70
C GLY A 205 22.94 4.07 -2.57
N ASP A 206 23.45 3.80 -1.36
CA ASP A 206 24.80 3.26 -1.16
C ASP A 206 24.95 1.91 -1.89
N LYS A 207 26.13 1.71 -2.47
CA LYS A 207 26.42 0.48 -3.27
C LYS A 207 27.59 -0.33 -2.73
N ASP A 208 28.30 0.17 -1.71
CA ASP A 208 29.44 -0.50 -1.11
C ASP A 208 29.25 -0.60 0.40
N PHE A 209 29.12 -1.83 0.87
CA PHE A 209 28.93 -2.20 2.27
C PHE A 209 30.15 -2.90 2.86
N SER A 210 31.28 -2.95 2.14
CA SER A 210 32.47 -3.72 2.52
C SER A 210 33.00 -3.36 3.92
N ALA A 211 33.05 -2.04 4.25
CA ALA A 211 33.50 -1.56 5.55
C ALA A 211 32.53 -1.97 6.67
N LEU A 212 31.22 -1.90 6.42
CA LEU A 212 30.19 -2.29 7.36
C LEU A 212 30.22 -3.82 7.63
N ILE A 213 30.37 -4.61 6.56
CA ILE A 213 30.50 -6.08 6.66
C ILE A 213 31.77 -6.45 7.45
N ALA A 214 32.90 -5.80 7.19
CA ALA A 214 34.13 -6.02 7.95
C ALA A 214 33.92 -5.71 9.45
N LYS A 215 33.21 -4.63 9.77
CA LYS A 215 32.87 -4.27 11.15
C LYS A 215 31.96 -5.31 11.80
N MET A 216 30.92 -5.78 11.12
CA MET A 216 30.05 -6.86 11.61
C MET A 216 30.82 -8.17 11.87
N LYS A 217 31.77 -8.51 11.01
CA LYS A 217 32.67 -9.68 11.21
C LYS A 217 33.54 -9.51 12.45
N MET A 218 34.11 -8.32 12.67
CA MET A 218 34.97 -8.05 13.85
C MET A 218 34.17 -8.12 15.16
N GLU A 219 32.88 -7.83 15.11
CA GLU A 219 31.97 -7.90 16.25
C GLU A 219 31.30 -9.26 16.42
N ASP A 220 31.69 -10.29 15.65
CA ASP A 220 31.12 -11.62 15.67
C ASP A 220 29.59 -11.63 15.55
N VAL A 221 29.03 -10.77 14.67
CA VAL A 221 27.59 -10.69 14.39
C VAL A 221 27.14 -11.94 13.65
N ASP A 222 26.09 -12.59 14.14
CA ASP A 222 25.48 -13.79 13.56
C ASP A 222 24.03 -13.56 13.07
N PHE A 223 23.48 -12.36 13.33
CA PHE A 223 22.16 -11.93 12.84
C PHE A 223 22.20 -10.47 12.43
N VAL A 224 21.61 -10.17 11.25
CA VAL A 224 21.48 -8.80 10.74
C VAL A 224 20.02 -8.51 10.43
N TYR A 225 19.47 -7.48 11.06
CA TYR A 225 18.22 -6.87 10.64
C TYR A 225 18.51 -5.61 9.83
N PHE A 226 17.89 -5.46 8.65
CA PHE A 226 18.01 -4.27 7.84
C PHE A 226 16.63 -3.63 7.65
N GLY A 227 16.40 -2.45 8.23
CA GLY A 227 15.25 -1.61 7.98
C GLY A 227 15.47 -0.73 6.76
N GLY A 228 14.68 -0.92 5.72
CA GLY A 228 14.81 -0.20 4.46
C GLY A 228 14.22 -0.97 3.28
N TYR A 229 14.80 -0.74 2.11
CA TYR A 229 14.27 -1.28 0.87
C TYR A 229 15.19 -2.33 0.23
N HIS A 230 14.64 -3.05 -0.75
CA HIS A 230 15.32 -4.17 -1.43
C HIS A 230 16.64 -3.82 -2.15
N PRO A 231 16.88 -2.60 -2.70
CA PRO A 231 18.13 -2.34 -3.39
C PRO A 231 19.36 -2.47 -2.48
N GLU A 232 19.32 -1.85 -1.31
CA GLU A 232 20.41 -1.89 -0.33
C GLU A 232 20.53 -3.28 0.30
N MET A 233 19.41 -3.90 0.66
CA MET A 233 19.40 -5.24 1.24
C MET A 233 20.00 -6.29 0.27
N GLY A 234 19.61 -6.23 -1.01
CA GLY A 234 20.16 -7.12 -2.03
C GLY A 234 21.67 -6.97 -2.23
N MET A 235 22.17 -5.73 -2.21
CA MET A 235 23.61 -5.46 -2.27
C MET A 235 24.34 -5.94 -1.01
N LEU A 236 23.73 -5.74 0.17
CA LEU A 236 24.29 -6.20 1.44
C LEU A 236 24.40 -7.73 1.48
N LEU A 237 23.35 -8.44 1.07
CA LEU A 237 23.36 -9.91 0.97
C LEU A 237 24.46 -10.40 0.04
N ARG A 238 24.53 -9.86 -1.18
CA ARG A 238 25.54 -10.24 -2.18
C ARG A 238 26.95 -10.03 -1.66
N GLN A 239 27.26 -8.84 -1.14
CA GLN A 239 28.63 -8.52 -0.65
C GLN A 239 28.98 -9.31 0.61
N SER A 240 28.00 -9.66 1.44
CA SER A 240 28.20 -10.55 2.59
C SER A 240 28.63 -11.94 2.13
N ALA A 241 27.96 -12.52 1.14
CA ALA A 241 28.33 -13.80 0.57
C ALA A 241 29.72 -13.76 -0.09
N GLU A 242 30.02 -12.74 -0.90
CA GLU A 242 31.32 -12.52 -1.52
C GLU A 242 32.47 -12.41 -0.49
N SER A 243 32.14 -11.84 0.68
CA SER A 243 33.10 -11.66 1.78
C SER A 243 33.17 -12.87 2.72
N ASN A 244 32.43 -13.95 2.49
CA ASN A 244 32.27 -15.08 3.40
C ASN A 244 31.83 -14.61 4.81
N PHE A 245 30.87 -13.71 4.89
CA PHE A 245 30.21 -13.32 6.12
C PHE A 245 28.92 -14.13 6.26
N ASP A 246 28.95 -15.08 7.20
CA ASP A 246 27.85 -16.01 7.45
C ASP A 246 27.00 -15.48 8.63
N ALA A 247 25.95 -14.76 8.33
CA ALA A 247 24.95 -14.29 9.28
C ALA A 247 23.54 -14.52 8.71
N ARG A 248 22.55 -14.68 9.59
CA ARG A 248 21.15 -14.72 9.16
C ARG A 248 20.65 -13.30 8.93
N PHE A 249 20.02 -13.06 7.79
CA PHE A 249 19.48 -11.75 7.44
C PHE A 249 17.96 -11.72 7.55
N MET A 250 17.43 -10.59 8.02
CA MET A 250 16.00 -10.32 8.08
C MET A 250 15.71 -8.86 7.74
N GLY A 251 14.57 -8.61 7.13
CA GLY A 251 14.08 -7.26 6.88
C GLY A 251 12.55 -7.19 6.85
N PRO A 252 12.00 -5.97 6.74
CA PRO A 252 10.56 -5.73 6.66
C PRO A 252 10.04 -5.89 5.22
N GLU A 253 8.76 -5.57 4.98
CA GLU A 253 8.12 -5.68 3.66
C GLU A 253 8.82 -4.88 2.56
N GLY A 254 9.51 -3.80 2.92
CA GLY A 254 10.33 -3.01 2.00
C GLY A 254 11.48 -3.76 1.35
N VAL A 255 11.84 -4.96 1.82
CA VAL A 255 12.84 -5.82 1.16
C VAL A 255 12.20 -7.00 0.42
N GLY A 256 10.92 -7.26 0.62
CA GLY A 256 10.22 -8.47 0.17
C GLY A 256 9.64 -8.38 -1.23
N ASN A 257 10.46 -8.26 -2.26
CA ASN A 257 10.01 -8.35 -3.65
C ASN A 257 11.01 -9.14 -4.52
N SER A 258 10.59 -9.51 -5.74
CA SER A 258 11.40 -10.35 -6.65
C SER A 258 12.73 -9.73 -7.07
N ASP A 259 12.87 -8.40 -7.05
CA ASP A 259 14.10 -7.73 -7.45
C ASP A 259 15.26 -8.01 -6.49
N ILE A 260 14.97 -8.37 -5.23
CA ILE A 260 16.02 -8.77 -4.30
C ILE A 260 16.78 -9.99 -4.79
N SER A 261 16.08 -10.98 -5.35
CA SER A 261 16.71 -12.17 -5.94
C SER A 261 17.50 -11.82 -7.21
N ALA A 262 17.03 -10.84 -8.00
CA ALA A 262 17.78 -10.35 -9.16
C ALA A 262 19.09 -9.64 -8.76
N ILE A 263 19.11 -8.93 -7.60
CA ILE A 263 20.30 -8.21 -7.11
C ILE A 263 21.26 -9.14 -6.36
N ALA A 264 20.74 -9.97 -5.46
CA ALA A 264 21.54 -10.82 -4.56
C ALA A 264 21.85 -12.20 -5.13
N GLY A 265 21.06 -12.68 -6.12
CA GLY A 265 21.18 -14.06 -6.63
C GLY A 265 20.97 -15.09 -5.53
N GLU A 266 21.80 -16.12 -5.51
CA GLU A 266 21.79 -17.20 -4.50
C GLU A 266 21.94 -16.67 -3.05
N ALA A 267 22.52 -15.48 -2.86
CA ALA A 267 22.68 -14.91 -1.53
C ALA A 267 21.35 -14.45 -0.90
N SER A 268 20.26 -14.41 -1.67
CA SER A 268 18.92 -14.15 -1.13
C SER A 268 18.26 -15.40 -0.52
N GLU A 269 18.81 -16.61 -0.77
CA GLU A 269 18.28 -17.85 -0.20
C GLU A 269 18.30 -17.82 1.32
N GLY A 270 17.16 -18.10 1.92
CA GLY A 270 17.03 -18.14 3.35
C GLY A 270 16.94 -16.78 4.05
N MET A 271 16.91 -15.66 3.32
CA MET A 271 16.61 -14.35 3.92
C MET A 271 15.20 -14.38 4.55
N LEU A 272 15.09 -13.81 5.74
CA LEU A 272 13.79 -13.67 6.42
C LEU A 272 13.16 -12.33 6.09
N VAL A 273 11.85 -12.32 5.98
CA VAL A 273 11.09 -11.10 5.71
C VAL A 273 9.75 -11.12 6.45
N THR A 274 9.36 -9.99 7.02
CA THR A 274 8.00 -9.80 7.50
C THR A 274 7.15 -9.16 6.41
N LEU A 275 6.04 -9.83 6.05
CA LEU A 275 5.11 -9.39 5.01
C LEU A 275 3.67 -9.47 5.53
N PRO A 276 2.73 -8.77 4.92
CA PRO A 276 1.31 -9.10 5.04
C PRO A 276 1.06 -10.57 4.69
N LYS A 277 -0.08 -11.10 5.15
CA LYS A 277 -0.55 -12.41 4.71
C LYS A 277 -0.61 -12.48 3.18
N ALA A 278 -0.32 -13.65 2.61
CA ALA A 278 -0.44 -13.90 1.17
C ALA A 278 -1.93 -13.95 0.77
N PHE A 279 -2.51 -12.79 0.48
CA PHE A 279 -3.93 -12.66 0.12
C PHE A 279 -4.28 -13.34 -1.21
N ASP A 280 -3.30 -13.45 -2.11
CA ASP A 280 -3.41 -14.17 -3.39
C ASP A 280 -3.59 -15.68 -3.19
N ALA A 281 -3.15 -16.22 -2.07
CA ALA A 281 -3.32 -17.62 -1.71
C ALA A 281 -4.70 -17.93 -1.05
N ASP A 282 -5.46 -16.90 -0.66
CA ASP A 282 -6.79 -17.09 -0.07
C ASP A 282 -7.79 -17.53 -1.15
N PRO A 283 -8.46 -18.70 -0.98
CA PRO A 283 -9.44 -19.19 -1.98
C PRO A 283 -10.55 -18.18 -2.31
N LYS A 284 -10.93 -17.31 -1.38
CA LYS A 284 -11.95 -16.28 -1.64
C LYS A 284 -11.53 -15.28 -2.71
N ASN A 285 -10.23 -15.11 -2.91
CA ASN A 285 -9.64 -14.17 -3.87
C ASN A 285 -9.32 -14.81 -5.23
N ALA A 286 -9.63 -16.12 -5.43
CA ALA A 286 -9.27 -16.82 -6.66
C ALA A 286 -9.79 -16.11 -7.93
N HIS A 287 -10.98 -15.51 -7.87
CA HIS A 287 -11.55 -14.75 -8.99
C HIS A 287 -10.75 -13.48 -9.33
N LEU A 288 -10.21 -12.78 -8.32
CA LEU A 288 -9.34 -11.62 -8.52
C LEU A 288 -7.96 -12.03 -9.05
N VAL A 289 -7.40 -13.11 -8.49
CA VAL A 289 -6.14 -13.67 -8.97
C VAL A 289 -6.23 -14.02 -10.46
N GLU A 290 -7.35 -14.62 -10.90
CA GLU A 290 -7.54 -14.89 -12.32
C GLU A 290 -7.67 -13.61 -13.15
N ALA A 291 -8.41 -12.60 -12.65
CA ALA A 291 -8.53 -11.31 -13.33
C ALA A 291 -7.19 -10.60 -13.50
N PHE A 292 -6.28 -10.69 -12.52
CA PHE A 292 -4.91 -10.19 -12.65
C PHE A 292 -4.11 -10.96 -13.70
N LYS A 293 -4.22 -12.29 -13.72
CA LYS A 293 -3.53 -13.16 -14.70
C LYS A 293 -3.97 -12.88 -16.14
N GLU A 294 -5.28 -12.69 -16.38
CA GLU A 294 -5.81 -12.29 -17.68
C GLU A 294 -5.15 -11.01 -18.22
N LYS A 295 -4.79 -10.09 -17.30
CA LYS A 295 -4.08 -8.85 -17.61
C LYS A 295 -2.55 -9.00 -17.62
N LYS A 296 -2.02 -10.22 -17.38
CA LYS A 296 -0.58 -10.49 -17.23
C LYS A 296 0.05 -9.68 -16.08
N GLN A 297 -0.70 -9.44 -15.03
CA GLN A 297 -0.28 -8.77 -13.81
C GLN A 297 -0.02 -9.78 -12.70
N ASP A 298 0.98 -9.54 -11.85
CA ASP A 298 1.32 -10.41 -10.72
C ASP A 298 0.61 -9.92 -9.44
N PRO A 299 -0.34 -10.68 -8.87
CA PRO A 299 -1.04 -10.28 -7.64
C PRO A 299 -0.27 -10.55 -6.35
N ARG A 300 0.91 -11.23 -6.41
CA ARG A 300 1.65 -11.72 -5.23
C ARG A 300 2.39 -10.63 -4.45
N GLY A 301 2.44 -9.41 -4.99
CA GLY A 301 3.11 -8.28 -4.36
C GLY A 301 2.42 -7.84 -3.07
N ALA A 302 3.19 -7.44 -2.06
CA ALA A 302 2.71 -7.09 -0.72
C ALA A 302 1.64 -5.99 -0.71
N PHE A 303 1.68 -5.06 -1.68
CA PHE A 303 0.82 -3.89 -1.71
C PHE A 303 -0.33 -3.97 -2.73
N VAL A 304 -0.44 -5.06 -3.51
CA VAL A 304 -1.48 -5.22 -4.54
C VAL A 304 -2.88 -5.27 -3.91
N PHE A 305 -3.10 -6.21 -3.01
CA PHE A 305 -4.40 -6.35 -2.35
C PHE A 305 -4.72 -5.22 -1.36
N PRO A 306 -3.76 -4.69 -0.57
CA PRO A 306 -4.00 -3.49 0.23
C PRO A 306 -4.41 -2.27 -0.60
N ALA A 307 -3.82 -2.07 -1.79
CA ALA A 307 -4.20 -0.97 -2.69
C ALA A 307 -5.59 -1.19 -3.33
N TYR A 308 -5.92 -2.44 -3.68
CA TYR A 308 -7.28 -2.79 -4.08
C TYR A 308 -8.27 -2.43 -2.97
N ALA A 309 -7.98 -2.85 -1.74
CA ALA A 309 -8.83 -2.59 -0.58
C ALA A 309 -8.98 -1.09 -0.29
N ALA A 310 -7.92 -0.28 -0.48
CA ALA A 310 -7.98 1.17 -0.27
C ALA A 310 -9.01 1.84 -1.19
N VAL A 311 -9.03 1.48 -2.47
CA VAL A 311 -10.05 1.98 -3.41
C VAL A 311 -11.43 1.44 -3.05
N GLN A 312 -11.53 0.15 -2.70
CA GLN A 312 -12.81 -0.48 -2.38
C GLN A 312 -13.46 0.17 -1.16
N VAL A 313 -12.76 0.29 -0.03
CA VAL A 313 -13.36 0.87 1.19
C VAL A 313 -13.75 2.34 0.99
N MET A 314 -13.00 3.08 0.18
CA MET A 314 -13.34 4.45 -0.20
C MET A 314 -14.65 4.49 -0.99
N ALA A 315 -14.80 3.64 -2.00
CA ALA A 315 -15.99 3.54 -2.85
C ALA A 315 -17.21 3.03 -2.05
N ASP A 316 -17.01 2.03 -1.19
CA ASP A 316 -18.06 1.50 -0.33
C ASP A 316 -18.55 2.55 0.67
N ALA A 317 -17.64 3.30 1.29
CA ALA A 317 -17.99 4.40 2.19
C ALA A 317 -18.75 5.52 1.47
N MET A 318 -18.36 5.89 0.25
CA MET A 318 -19.11 6.83 -0.59
C MET A 318 -20.52 6.32 -0.91
N THR A 319 -20.64 5.02 -1.22
CA THR A 319 -21.92 4.40 -1.54
C THR A 319 -22.84 4.35 -0.32
N MET A 320 -22.30 3.94 0.83
CA MET A 320 -23.06 3.83 2.10
C MET A 320 -23.55 5.19 2.60
N SER A 321 -22.72 6.21 2.51
CA SER A 321 -23.05 7.58 2.95
C SER A 321 -23.84 8.36 1.89
N ASN A 322 -23.91 7.88 0.66
CA ASN A 322 -24.41 8.60 -0.50
C ASN A 322 -23.78 10.02 -0.62
N SER A 323 -22.47 10.11 -0.37
CA SER A 323 -21.73 11.38 -0.32
C SER A 323 -20.38 11.26 -1.05
N GLN A 324 -19.88 12.40 -1.53
CA GLN A 324 -18.50 12.60 -2.00
C GLN A 324 -17.77 13.63 -1.12
N ASP A 325 -18.30 13.93 0.06
CA ASP A 325 -17.63 14.78 1.04
C ASP A 325 -16.61 13.95 1.83
N PRO A 326 -15.29 14.29 1.80
CA PRO A 326 -14.26 13.55 2.50
C PRO A 326 -14.48 13.39 4.01
N GLU A 327 -15.05 14.39 4.69
CA GLU A 327 -15.32 14.29 6.12
C GLU A 327 -16.43 13.26 6.41
N VAL A 328 -17.50 13.26 5.60
CA VAL A 328 -18.58 12.27 5.72
C VAL A 328 -18.08 10.87 5.42
N ILE A 329 -17.21 10.73 4.42
CA ILE A 329 -16.60 9.44 4.06
C ILE A 329 -15.67 8.97 5.18
N ALA A 330 -14.84 9.85 5.74
CA ALA A 330 -13.96 9.54 6.86
C ALA A 330 -14.72 9.08 8.11
N GLU A 331 -15.85 9.71 8.42
CA GLU A 331 -16.74 9.27 9.50
C GLU A 331 -17.34 7.90 9.18
N THR A 332 -17.77 7.67 7.94
CA THR A 332 -18.31 6.39 7.50
C THR A 332 -17.27 5.27 7.61
N LEU A 333 -16.01 5.55 7.23
CA LEU A 333 -14.89 4.60 7.37
C LEU A 333 -14.67 4.18 8.83
N ARG A 334 -14.72 5.11 9.79
CA ARG A 334 -14.50 4.82 11.22
C ARG A 334 -15.63 4.03 11.86
N ASN A 335 -16.86 4.24 11.40
CA ASN A 335 -18.06 3.70 12.04
C ASN A 335 -18.56 2.38 11.46
N ASN A 336 -17.92 1.88 10.39
CA ASN A 336 -18.36 0.67 9.70
C ASN A 336 -17.21 -0.34 9.51
N SER A 337 -17.59 -1.57 9.17
CA SER A 337 -16.69 -2.63 8.74
C SER A 337 -16.85 -2.89 7.25
N PHE A 338 -15.76 -3.26 6.58
CA PHE A 338 -15.71 -3.44 5.13
C PHE A 338 -15.15 -4.83 4.79
N ASP A 339 -15.92 -5.64 4.10
CA ASP A 339 -15.44 -6.95 3.61
C ASP A 339 -14.63 -6.76 2.34
N THR A 340 -13.34 -7.02 2.44
CA THR A 340 -12.38 -6.81 1.36
C THR A 340 -11.58 -8.07 1.05
N PRO A 341 -10.84 -8.12 -0.06
CA PRO A 341 -9.92 -9.21 -0.34
C PRO A 341 -8.84 -9.40 0.73
N THR A 342 -8.53 -8.37 1.52
CA THR A 342 -7.57 -8.46 2.63
C THR A 342 -8.20 -8.91 3.95
N GLY A 343 -9.51 -9.12 3.97
CA GLY A 343 -10.29 -9.45 5.16
C GLY A 343 -11.28 -8.35 5.50
N VAL A 344 -11.91 -8.48 6.65
CA VAL A 344 -12.79 -7.45 7.18
C VAL A 344 -11.92 -6.33 7.75
N LEU A 345 -12.02 -5.14 7.17
CA LEU A 345 -11.31 -3.95 7.62
C LEU A 345 -12.20 -3.10 8.52
N GLU A 346 -11.66 -2.69 9.65
CA GLU A 346 -12.22 -1.72 10.58
C GLU A 346 -11.14 -0.72 10.96
N PHE A 347 -11.48 0.55 10.97
CA PHE A 347 -10.56 1.64 11.31
C PHE A 347 -10.79 2.12 12.74
N ASP A 348 -9.70 2.48 13.43
CA ASP A 348 -9.77 3.16 14.70
C ASP A 348 -10.00 4.68 14.52
N GLU A 349 -10.03 5.42 15.62
CA GLU A 349 -10.23 6.88 15.60
C GLU A 349 -9.12 7.63 14.84
N LYS A 350 -7.92 7.05 14.73
CA LYS A 350 -6.79 7.65 14.03
C LYS A 350 -6.76 7.34 12.54
N GLY A 351 -7.56 6.35 12.09
CA GLY A 351 -7.53 5.85 10.72
C GLY A 351 -6.60 4.65 10.51
N ASP A 352 -6.10 4.04 11.59
CA ASP A 352 -5.34 2.81 11.56
C ASP A 352 -6.26 1.59 11.56
N LEU A 353 -5.80 0.46 11.01
CA LEU A 353 -6.54 -0.79 11.11
C LEU A 353 -6.54 -1.31 12.55
N LYS A 354 -7.72 -1.67 13.06
CA LYS A 354 -7.87 -2.28 14.39
C LYS A 354 -7.21 -3.65 14.48
N ASN A 355 -7.23 -4.41 13.38
CA ASN A 355 -6.70 -5.76 13.30
C ASN A 355 -5.85 -5.90 12.04
N PHE A 356 -4.59 -6.20 12.22
CA PHE A 356 -3.68 -6.53 11.14
C PHE A 356 -2.59 -7.47 11.66
N SER A 357 -2.09 -8.37 10.81
CA SER A 357 -1.02 -9.29 11.17
C SER A 357 0.04 -9.32 10.09
N PHE A 358 1.29 -9.27 10.53
CA PHE A 358 2.43 -9.58 9.69
C PHE A 358 2.84 -11.04 9.91
N ILE A 359 3.31 -11.68 8.85
CA ILE A 359 3.78 -13.06 8.80
C ILE A 359 5.28 -13.05 8.54
N VAL A 360 6.03 -13.91 9.21
CA VAL A 360 7.44 -14.13 8.88
C VAL A 360 7.54 -15.18 7.78
N TYR A 361 8.22 -14.82 6.71
CA TYR A 361 8.50 -15.70 5.58
C TYR A 361 10.00 -15.92 5.46
N GLU A 362 10.36 -17.10 4.95
CA GLU A 362 11.68 -17.38 4.38
C GLU A 362 11.62 -17.12 2.89
N TRP A 363 12.56 -16.34 2.39
CA TRP A 363 12.70 -15.98 0.99
C TRP A 363 13.61 -16.96 0.28
N HIS A 364 13.29 -17.33 -0.96
CA HIS A 364 14.06 -18.23 -1.80
C HIS A 364 14.68 -17.49 -2.99
N ALA A 365 15.83 -17.98 -3.45
CA ALA A 365 16.57 -17.37 -4.56
C ALA A 365 15.77 -17.31 -5.87
N ASP A 366 14.79 -18.20 -6.05
CA ASP A 366 13.87 -18.19 -7.18
C ASP A 366 12.75 -17.12 -7.07
N GLY A 367 12.75 -16.33 -6.02
CA GLY A 367 11.74 -15.29 -5.74
C GLY A 367 10.46 -15.81 -5.08
N SER A 368 10.40 -17.09 -4.75
CA SER A 368 9.32 -17.64 -3.94
C SER A 368 9.53 -17.38 -2.45
N LYS A 369 8.50 -17.63 -1.64
CA LYS A 369 8.58 -17.48 -0.18
C LYS A 369 7.78 -18.57 0.53
N THR A 370 8.26 -18.98 1.70
CA THR A 370 7.60 -19.96 2.57
C THR A 370 7.22 -19.31 3.89
N ALA A 371 5.94 -19.39 4.29
CA ALA A 371 5.49 -18.87 5.57
C ALA A 371 6.05 -19.71 6.73
N LEU A 372 6.63 -19.05 7.72
CA LEU A 372 7.21 -19.66 8.92
C LEU A 372 6.34 -19.44 10.17
N THR A 373 5.40 -18.49 10.10
CA THR A 373 4.40 -18.22 11.15
C THR A 373 3.02 -18.17 10.51
N GLU A 374 1.95 -18.26 11.35
CA GLU A 374 0.55 -18.15 10.91
C GLU A 374 -0.02 -16.75 11.18
#